data_0ab0d95da384d3e6261d30f19930718e
#
_entry.id   0ab0d95da384d3e6261d30f19930718e
#
_cell.length_a   1.000
_cell.length_b   1.000
_cell.length_c   1.000
_cell.angle_alpha   90.00
_cell.angle_beta   90.00
_cell.angle_gamma   90.00
#
_symmetry.space_group_name_H-M   'P 1'
#
loop_
_entity.id
_entity.type
_entity.pdbx_description
1 polymer ?
#
loop_
_entity_poly.entity_id
_entity_poly.type
_entity_poly.pdbx_seq_one_letter_code
_entity_poly.pdbx_strand_id
1 'polypeptide(L)'
;MKNFVFGYARVSTEQQNLDRQLDMLQKYGVDFIYNEKMTGTKRNRPELEKLLERLTEGDTVVVESLSRLGRSTKDLIWLMETFDTKGVNLVSLK
;
A
#
# COMPACT_ATOMS: atom_id res chain seq x y z
N MET A 1 12.19 2.00 19.65
CA MET A 1 11.16 1.20 18.98
C MET A 1 11.55 0.94 17.53
N LYS A 2 11.28 -0.26 17.08
CA LYS A 2 11.67 -0.66 15.73
C LYS A 2 10.58 -0.26 14.73
N ASN A 3 10.98 0.38 13.65
CA ASN A 3 10.09 0.72 12.56
C ASN A 3 10.20 -0.30 11.45
N PHE A 4 9.12 -0.48 10.70
CA PHE A 4 9.07 -1.44 9.61
C PHE A 4 8.76 -0.75 8.30
N VAL A 5 9.12 -1.44 7.21
CA VAL A 5 8.80 -1.01 5.85
C VAL A 5 7.76 -1.98 5.32
N PHE A 6 6.59 -1.46 5.00
CA PHE A 6 5.47 -2.26 4.51
C PHE A 6 5.27 -2.03 3.03
N GLY A 7 5.08 -3.11 2.28
CA GLY A 7 4.73 -3.00 0.88
C GLY A 7 3.23 -3.22 0.71
N TYR A 8 2.61 -2.46 -0.18
CA TYR A 8 1.21 -2.64 -0.50
C TYR A 8 1.06 -2.77 -2.02
N ALA A 9 0.42 -3.84 -2.43
CA ALA A 9 0.17 -4.12 -3.85
C ALA A 9 -1.32 -4.30 -4.07
N ARG A 10 -1.82 -3.76 -5.17
CA ARG A 10 -3.24 -3.86 -5.51
C ARG A 10 -3.42 -4.15 -7.00
N VAL A 11 -4.25 -5.14 -7.28
CA VAL A 11 -4.62 -5.46 -8.67
C VAL A 11 -6.13 -5.65 -8.72
N SER A 12 -6.72 -5.44 -9.90
CA SER A 12 -8.15 -5.67 -10.06
C SER A 12 -8.43 -7.13 -10.39
N THR A 13 -8.00 -7.61 -11.56
CA THR A 13 -8.25 -8.99 -11.96
C THR A 13 -7.01 -9.71 -12.47
N GLU A 14 -5.96 -8.98 -12.82
CA GLU A 14 -4.79 -9.52 -13.50
C GLU A 14 -3.74 -10.03 -12.53
N GLN A 15 -3.49 -11.32 -12.58
CA GLN A 15 -2.49 -11.96 -11.72
C GLN A 15 -1.08 -11.51 -12.03
N GLN A 16 -0.79 -11.32 -13.31
CA GLN A 16 0.56 -10.97 -13.73
C GLN A 16 1.03 -9.63 -13.17
N ASN A 17 0.10 -8.68 -13.01
CA ASN A 17 0.46 -7.38 -12.44
C ASN A 17 0.82 -7.50 -10.98
N LEU A 18 0.19 -8.42 -10.27
CA LEU A 18 0.50 -8.66 -8.87
C LEU A 18 1.93 -9.18 -8.70
N ASP A 19 2.30 -10.16 -9.52
CA ASP A 19 3.64 -10.75 -9.44
C ASP A 19 4.71 -9.69 -9.65
N ARG A 20 4.50 -8.79 -10.61
CA ARG A 20 5.45 -7.72 -10.88
C ARG A 20 5.56 -6.77 -9.70
N GLN A 21 4.44 -6.41 -9.10
CA GLN A 21 4.45 -5.53 -7.95
C GLN A 21 5.17 -6.18 -6.76
N LEU A 22 4.89 -7.46 -6.52
CA LEU A 22 5.54 -8.18 -5.43
C LEU A 22 7.05 -8.24 -5.62
N ASP A 23 7.49 -8.48 -6.86
CA ASP A 23 8.92 -8.51 -7.16
C ASP A 23 9.57 -7.17 -6.87
N MET A 24 8.95 -6.07 -7.30
CA MET A 24 9.48 -4.75 -7.06
C MET A 24 9.59 -4.42 -5.57
N LEU A 25 8.57 -4.80 -4.82
CA LEU A 25 8.56 -4.56 -3.38
C LEU A 25 9.63 -5.37 -2.67
N GLN A 26 9.82 -6.62 -3.07
CA GLN A 26 10.84 -7.47 -2.48
C GLN A 26 12.24 -6.93 -2.78
N LYS A 27 12.46 -6.43 -3.99
CA LYS A 27 13.74 -5.84 -4.36
C LYS A 27 14.03 -4.56 -3.58
N TYR A 28 12.99 -3.83 -3.25
CA TYR A 28 13.14 -2.64 -2.42
C TYR A 28 13.59 -3.01 -1.00
N GLY A 29 13.17 -4.17 -0.54
CA GLY A 29 13.55 -4.64 0.78
C GLY A 29 12.51 -4.38 1.85
N VAL A 30 11.23 -4.53 1.50
CA VAL A 30 10.16 -4.35 2.49
C VAL A 30 10.16 -5.50 3.49
N ASP A 31 9.72 -5.21 4.70
CA ASP A 31 9.65 -6.22 5.77
C ASP A 31 8.39 -7.07 5.64
N PHE A 32 7.29 -6.46 5.24
CA PHE A 32 6.00 -7.16 5.13
C PHE A 32 5.31 -6.68 3.87
N ILE A 33 4.51 -7.56 3.27
CA ILE A 33 3.74 -7.22 2.07
C ILE A 33 2.26 -7.48 2.33
N TYR A 34 1.45 -6.47 2.03
CA TYR A 34 -0.01 -6.61 2.02
C TYR A 34 -0.45 -6.50 0.57
N ASN A 35 -1.15 -7.51 0.09
CA ASN A 35 -1.62 -7.46 -1.29
C ASN A 35 -3.13 -7.62 -1.34
N GLU A 36 -3.72 -6.91 -2.29
CA GLU A 36 -5.16 -6.79 -2.38
C GLU A 36 -5.60 -7.08 -3.80
N LYS A 37 -6.63 -7.90 -3.91
CA LYS A 37 -7.25 -8.17 -5.20
C LYS A 37 -8.64 -7.56 -5.19
N MET A 38 -8.83 -6.55 -6.01
CA MET A 38 -10.11 -5.85 -6.11
C MET A 38 -10.89 -6.40 -7.27
N THR A 39 -12.07 -6.96 -6.99
CA THR A 39 -12.93 -7.49 -8.02
C THR A 39 -14.30 -6.86 -7.93
N GLY A 40 -14.88 -6.58 -9.08
CA GLY A 40 -16.24 -6.07 -9.16
C GLY A 40 -16.39 -4.70 -8.48
N THR A 41 -17.49 -4.54 -7.77
CA THR A 41 -17.84 -3.28 -7.14
C THR A 41 -17.48 -3.21 -5.67
N LYS A 42 -16.68 -4.13 -5.20
CA LYS A 42 -16.31 -4.15 -3.78
C LYS A 42 -15.57 -2.89 -3.40
N ARG A 43 -16.02 -2.26 -2.32
CA ARG A 43 -15.39 -1.05 -1.81
C ARG A 43 -14.42 -1.35 -0.68
N ASN A 44 -14.59 -2.51 -0.04
CA ASN A 44 -13.75 -2.87 1.08
C ASN A 44 -12.35 -3.24 0.62
N ARG A 45 -11.38 -2.83 1.38
CA ARG A 45 -9.99 -3.17 1.14
C ARG A 45 -9.42 -3.70 2.46
N PRO A 46 -9.74 -4.96 2.79
CA PRO A 46 -9.35 -5.52 4.09
C PRO A 46 -7.85 -5.53 4.34
N GLU A 47 -7.06 -5.74 3.30
CA GLU A 47 -5.60 -5.73 3.48
C GLU A 47 -5.10 -4.32 3.78
N LEU A 48 -5.63 -3.32 3.11
CA LEU A 48 -5.26 -1.94 3.40
C LEU A 48 -5.69 -1.56 4.81
N GLU A 49 -6.87 -1.99 5.23
CA GLU A 49 -7.35 -1.69 6.58
C GLU A 49 -6.44 -2.32 7.64
N LYS A 50 -6.01 -3.54 7.42
CA LYS A 50 -5.07 -4.20 8.33
C LYS A 50 -3.75 -3.44 8.40
N LEU A 51 -3.28 -2.99 7.25
CA LEU A 51 -2.05 -2.23 7.18
C LEU A 51 -2.17 -0.92 7.96
N LEU A 52 -3.27 -0.18 7.75
CA LEU A 52 -3.48 1.08 8.43
C LEU A 52 -3.53 0.92 9.94
N GLU A 53 -4.12 -0.15 10.42
CA GLU A 53 -4.18 -0.42 11.86
C GLU A 53 -2.82 -0.72 12.45
N ARG A 54 -1.94 -1.31 11.65
CA ARG A 54 -0.63 -1.72 12.12
C ARG A 54 0.40 -0.59 12.11
N LEU A 55 0.20 0.41 11.26
CA LEU A 55 1.17 1.49 11.08
C LEU A 55 1.35 2.32 12.34
N THR A 56 2.60 2.64 12.64
CA THR A 56 2.95 3.55 13.73
C THR A 56 3.92 4.59 13.20
N GLU A 57 4.13 5.63 13.99
CA GLU A 57 5.01 6.72 13.61
C GLU A 57 6.40 6.22 13.24
N GLY A 58 6.89 6.66 12.09
CA GLY A 58 8.22 6.28 11.60
C GLY A 58 8.20 5.10 10.64
N ASP A 59 7.08 4.40 10.54
CA ASP A 59 6.96 3.31 9.57
C ASP A 59 6.89 3.87 8.15
N THR A 60 7.14 3.01 7.17
CA THR A 60 7.12 3.39 5.77
C THR A 60 6.20 2.46 4.98
N VAL A 61 5.43 3.03 4.06
CA VAL A 61 4.61 2.26 3.12
C VAL A 61 5.19 2.46 1.73
N VAL A 62 5.43 1.36 1.02
CA VAL A 62 6.00 1.39 -0.33
C VAL A 62 4.99 0.81 -1.29
N VAL A 63 4.73 1.53 -2.38
CA VAL A 63 3.82 1.09 -3.44
C VAL A 63 4.51 1.22 -4.79
N GLU A 64 4.05 0.45 -5.77
CA GLU A 64 4.57 0.57 -7.13
C GLU A 64 4.31 1.98 -7.66
N SER A 65 3.09 2.44 -7.48
CA SER A 65 2.68 3.77 -7.92
C SER A 65 1.51 4.22 -7.07
N LEU A 66 1.23 5.51 -7.08
CA LEU A 66 0.12 6.05 -6.30
C LEU A 66 -1.23 5.52 -6.77
N SER A 67 -1.33 5.13 -8.03
CA SER A 67 -2.57 4.56 -8.56
C SER A 67 -2.86 3.19 -7.95
N ARG A 68 -1.87 2.53 -7.39
CA ARG A 68 -2.06 1.26 -6.69
C ARG A 68 -2.47 1.46 -5.23
N LEU A 69 -2.30 2.66 -4.72
CA LEU A 69 -2.67 2.97 -3.35
C LEU A 69 -4.09 3.51 -3.27
N GLY A 70 -4.39 4.55 -4.04
CA GLY A 70 -5.71 5.15 -4.04
C GLY A 70 -6.50 4.77 -5.29
N ARG A 71 -7.82 4.68 -5.15
CA ARG A 71 -8.71 4.35 -6.27
C ARG A 71 -9.22 5.58 -6.99
N SER A 72 -9.13 6.72 -6.35
CA SER A 72 -9.53 8.00 -6.91
C SER A 72 -8.67 9.07 -6.29
N THR A 73 -8.73 10.27 -6.85
CA THR A 73 -7.97 11.40 -6.31
C THR A 73 -8.38 11.66 -4.87
N LYS A 74 -9.67 11.63 -4.59
CA LYS A 74 -10.17 11.88 -3.24
C LYS A 74 -9.68 10.82 -2.25
N ASP A 75 -9.73 9.56 -2.66
CA ASP A 75 -9.26 8.45 -1.84
C ASP A 75 -7.76 8.58 -1.55
N LEU A 76 -6.99 8.93 -2.57
CA LEU A 76 -5.55 9.10 -2.42
C LEU A 76 -5.21 10.24 -1.47
N ILE A 77 -5.90 11.36 -1.60
CA ILE A 77 -5.68 12.50 -0.70
C ILE A 77 -5.97 12.10 0.74
N TRP A 78 -7.05 11.38 0.96
CA TRP A 78 -7.40 10.92 2.30
C TRP A 78 -6.31 10.02 2.89
N LEU A 79 -5.78 9.11 2.07
CA LEU A 79 -4.72 8.21 2.51
C LEU A 79 -3.45 8.97 2.84
N MET A 80 -3.09 9.94 2.00
CA MET A 80 -1.89 10.72 2.24
C MET A 80 -2.01 11.54 3.52
N GLU A 81 -3.19 12.10 3.78
CA GLU A 81 -3.42 12.81 5.02
C GLU A 81 -3.37 11.89 6.22
N THR A 82 -3.90 10.68 6.07
CA THR A 82 -3.87 9.68 7.13
C THR A 82 -2.43 9.32 7.48
N PHE A 83 -1.60 9.09 6.47
CA PHE A 83 -0.19 8.77 6.69
C PHE A 83 0.53 9.94 7.35
N ASP A 84 0.26 11.15 6.90
CA ASP A 84 0.89 12.34 7.48
C ASP A 84 0.52 12.47 8.96
N THR A 85 -0.76 12.29 9.28
CA THR A 85 -1.22 12.38 10.66
C THR A 85 -0.57 11.31 11.55
N LYS A 86 -0.36 10.12 11.01
CA LYS A 86 0.26 9.04 11.76
C LYS A 86 1.79 9.14 11.81
N GLY A 87 2.37 10.03 11.02
CA GLY A 87 3.83 10.14 10.95
C GLY A 87 4.46 9.02 10.15
N VAL A 88 3.75 8.53 9.15
CA VAL A 88 4.19 7.41 8.30
C VAL A 88 4.69 7.95 6.97
N ASN A 89 5.81 7.40 6.50
CA ASN A 89 6.38 7.79 5.21
C ASN A 89 5.74 7.00 4.08
N LEU A 90 5.61 7.64 2.92
CA LEU A 90 5.07 6.99 1.73
C LEU A 90 6.09 7.05 0.62
N VAL A 91 6.37 5.91 0.01
CA VAL A 91 7.31 5.81 -1.11
C VAL A 91 6.59 5.21 -2.32
N SER A 92 6.63 5.93 -3.43
CA SER A 92 6.12 5.43 -4.71
C SER A 92 7.34 5.11 -5.58
N LEU A 93 7.39 3.90 -6.13
CA LEU A 93 8.52 3.47 -6.94
C LEU A 93 8.46 3.99 -8.37
N LYS A 94 7.32 4.52 -8.77
CA LYS A 94 7.15 5.15 -10.09
C LYS A 94 6.61 6.55 -9.95
#